data_95ee0c983294de7b97313e3ba5618155
#
_entry.id   95ee0c983294de7b97313e3ba5618155
#
_cell.length_a   1.000
_cell.length_b   1.000
_cell.length_c   1.000
_cell.angle_alpha   90.00
_cell.angle_beta   90.00
_cell.angle_gamma   90.00
#
_symmetry.space_group_name_H-M   'P 1'
#
loop_
_entity.id
_entity.type
_entity.pdbx_description
1 polymer ?
#
loop_
_entity_poly.entity_id
_entity_poly.type
_entity_poly.pdbx_seq_one_letter_code
_entity_poly.pdbx_strand_id
1 'polypeptide(L)'
;MDHIIRIGMDTSKHVFQLHGVNAAEEPVLRRKLRRNDMVVFFERLAPTIIAIEAAGASHHWARLLRSFGHEVKLIAPQLVKPYVKRGKNDAADAEALCEAMSRPTMRFVPVKTAERQAALMLLGLRDRLVRNRTQLANAIRGYAAEFGLAAAKGIAHLAPLLARIQSDESLPGLARELFAAHAKEYAQLQAQIDEVEGKLMAWHKTNPGSRRLAQIPGIGPIGAAMLIMKTPAPETFRSGRQFAAWIGLTPKDHSTAGKVRLGVITRAGDEGLRSALVVGATAVIRHLRNGKGRSMLSAWVEQLLKRKPPKLAAVALANKLARIAWKLMVTGETYAAKPRPVASAGIA
;
A
#
# COMPACT_ATOMS: atom_id res chain seq x y z
N MET A 1 36.34 5.69 26.19
CA MET A 1 34.94 5.94 25.81
C MET A 1 34.22 4.59 25.82
N ASP A 2 33.18 4.47 26.62
CA ASP A 2 32.40 3.26 26.63
C ASP A 2 31.86 2.96 25.23
N HIS A 3 32.10 1.75 24.75
CA HIS A 3 31.80 1.38 23.39
C HIS A 3 30.28 1.38 23.16
N ILE A 4 29.79 2.24 22.26
CA ILE A 4 28.37 2.31 21.92
C ILE A 4 28.02 1.09 21.06
N ILE A 5 27.11 0.25 21.52
CA ILE A 5 26.69 -0.94 20.77
C ILE A 5 25.46 -0.70 19.90
N ARG A 6 24.58 0.24 20.30
CA ARG A 6 23.39 0.59 19.53
C ARG A 6 22.89 2.01 19.83
N ILE A 7 22.23 2.61 18.85
CA ILE A 7 21.68 3.96 18.92
C ILE A 7 20.24 3.95 18.44
N GLY A 8 19.32 4.52 19.20
CA GLY A 8 18.01 4.96 18.72
C GLY A 8 18.13 6.39 18.20
N MET A 9 17.66 6.62 16.99
CA MET A 9 17.68 7.92 16.34
C MET A 9 16.25 8.34 15.95
N ASP A 10 15.72 9.35 16.65
CA ASP A 10 14.54 10.04 16.21
C ASP A 10 14.89 11.10 15.17
N THR A 11 14.13 11.14 14.06
CA THR A 11 14.42 11.97 12.90
C THR A 11 13.36 13.04 12.72
N SER A 12 13.77 14.30 12.78
CA SER A 12 12.89 15.40 12.42
C SER A 12 13.40 16.13 11.16
N LYS A 13 12.71 17.20 10.78
CA LYS A 13 13.08 18.00 9.61
C LYS A 13 14.46 18.66 9.74
N HIS A 14 14.79 19.14 10.94
CA HIS A 14 15.97 19.94 11.17
C HIS A 14 16.92 19.39 12.24
N VAL A 15 16.39 18.60 13.15
CA VAL A 15 17.09 18.14 14.35
C VAL A 15 16.89 16.64 14.51
N PHE A 16 17.94 15.96 14.95
CA PHE A 16 17.97 14.54 15.25
C PHE A 16 18.27 14.35 16.73
N GLN A 17 17.49 13.52 17.37
CA GLN A 17 17.74 13.13 18.76
C GLN A 17 18.37 11.75 18.78
N LEU A 18 19.48 11.60 19.51
CA LEU A 18 20.20 10.35 19.65
C LEU A 18 20.16 9.85 21.08
N HIS A 19 19.93 8.56 21.24
CA HIS A 19 20.08 7.84 22.49
C HIS A 19 20.88 6.56 22.22
N GLY A 20 22.06 6.44 22.83
CA GLY A 20 22.94 5.30 22.64
C GLY A 20 23.31 4.64 23.94
N VAL A 21 23.45 3.32 23.92
CA VAL A 21 23.81 2.49 25.08
C VAL A 21 25.06 1.67 24.82
N ASN A 22 25.76 1.32 25.91
CA ASN A 22 26.88 0.39 25.93
C ASN A 22 26.41 -1.08 26.11
N ALA A 23 27.36 -2.02 26.24
CA ALA A 23 27.08 -3.44 26.44
C ALA A 23 26.37 -3.75 27.76
N ALA A 24 26.47 -2.87 28.76
CA ALA A 24 25.76 -2.99 30.05
C ALA A 24 24.35 -2.38 30.01
N GLU A 25 23.86 -1.98 28.83
CA GLU A 25 22.57 -1.28 28.64
C GLU A 25 22.53 0.13 29.29
N GLU A 26 23.69 0.70 29.65
CA GLU A 26 23.78 2.02 30.25
C GLU A 26 23.78 3.09 29.17
N PRO A 27 23.05 4.21 29.36
CA PRO A 27 23.00 5.30 28.38
C PRO A 27 24.31 6.10 28.40
N VAL A 28 25.13 5.91 27.36
CA VAL A 28 26.43 6.58 27.17
C VAL A 28 26.39 7.68 26.12
N LEU A 29 25.29 7.80 25.36
CA LEU A 29 25.07 8.85 24.38
C LEU A 29 23.66 9.43 24.52
N ARG A 30 23.55 10.71 24.82
CA ARG A 30 22.33 11.51 24.73
C ARG A 30 22.69 12.81 24.00
N ARG A 31 22.32 12.94 22.74
CA ARG A 31 22.75 14.08 21.94
C ARG A 31 21.67 14.55 20.99
N LYS A 32 21.58 15.87 20.86
CA LYS A 32 20.77 16.57 19.85
C LYS A 32 21.70 17.09 18.78
N LEU A 33 21.47 16.71 17.52
CA LEU A 33 22.29 17.10 16.38
C LEU A 33 21.45 17.85 15.35
N ARG A 34 22.03 18.89 14.75
CA ARG A 34 21.50 19.49 13.53
C ARG A 34 21.76 18.58 12.35
N ARG A 35 21.02 18.78 11.27
CA ARG A 35 21.09 17.93 10.08
C ARG A 35 22.51 17.77 9.51
N ASN A 36 23.28 18.86 9.43
CA ASN A 36 24.65 18.80 8.90
C ASN A 36 25.62 18.13 9.88
N ASP A 37 25.45 18.37 11.17
CA ASP A 37 26.31 17.80 12.22
C ASP A 37 26.09 16.28 12.34
N MET A 38 24.89 15.79 12.01
CA MET A 38 24.55 14.38 12.05
C MET A 38 25.40 13.55 11.07
N VAL A 39 25.59 14.04 9.85
CA VAL A 39 26.41 13.36 8.83
C VAL A 39 27.86 13.22 9.33
N VAL A 40 28.46 14.32 9.77
CA VAL A 40 29.85 14.34 10.27
C VAL A 40 30.01 13.45 11.52
N PHE A 41 29.00 13.43 12.39
CA PHE A 41 29.02 12.60 13.59
C PHE A 41 29.06 11.11 13.25
N PHE A 42 28.16 10.63 12.38
CA PHE A 42 28.09 9.21 12.04
C PHE A 42 29.20 8.75 11.10
N GLU A 43 29.74 9.62 10.27
CA GLU A 43 30.90 9.30 9.43
C GLU A 43 32.16 9.00 10.27
N ARG A 44 32.28 9.63 11.44
CA ARG A 44 33.43 9.45 12.37
C ARG A 44 33.16 8.37 13.43
N LEU A 45 31.92 7.95 13.61
CA LEU A 45 31.56 6.96 14.61
C LEU A 45 31.92 5.54 14.11
N ALA A 46 32.50 4.72 14.97
CA ALA A 46 32.73 3.32 14.67
C ALA A 46 31.41 2.61 14.28
N PRO A 47 31.44 1.62 13.37
CA PRO A 47 30.25 0.86 12.96
C PRO A 47 29.42 0.40 14.15
N THR A 48 28.15 0.78 14.16
CA THR A 48 27.20 0.46 15.23
C THR A 48 25.80 0.17 14.67
N ILE A 49 24.90 -0.34 15.50
CA ILE A 49 23.52 -0.62 15.11
C ILE A 49 22.67 0.62 15.39
N ILE A 50 21.90 1.08 14.40
CA ILE A 50 21.07 2.28 14.50
C ILE A 50 19.61 1.94 14.22
N ALA A 51 18.72 2.22 15.15
CA ALA A 51 17.27 2.14 14.94
C ALA A 51 16.71 3.50 14.54
N ILE A 52 15.85 3.51 13.52
CA ILE A 52 15.12 4.69 13.05
C ILE A 52 13.65 4.33 12.90
N GLU A 53 12.75 5.23 13.26
CA GLU A 53 11.33 5.06 12.96
C GLU A 53 11.09 5.06 11.45
N ALA A 54 10.32 4.09 10.94
CA ALA A 54 9.99 3.97 9.53
C ALA A 54 8.92 4.99 9.11
N ALA A 55 9.30 6.26 9.11
CA ALA A 55 8.50 7.42 8.73
C ALA A 55 9.10 8.13 7.52
N GLY A 56 8.68 9.37 7.25
CA GLY A 56 9.23 10.18 6.16
C GLY A 56 10.75 10.34 6.24
N ALA A 57 11.46 10.31 5.11
CA ALA A 57 12.92 10.39 4.98
C ALA A 57 13.73 9.24 5.61
N SER A 58 13.15 8.34 6.40
CA SER A 58 13.88 7.27 7.10
C SER A 58 14.71 6.38 6.16
N HIS A 59 14.18 6.07 4.99
CA HIS A 59 14.91 5.28 3.99
C HIS A 59 16.14 5.99 3.40
N HIS A 60 16.07 7.32 3.25
CA HIS A 60 17.25 8.12 2.83
C HIS A 60 18.34 8.05 3.89
N TRP A 61 17.99 8.32 5.15
CA TRP A 61 18.93 8.25 6.26
C TRP A 61 19.49 6.84 6.45
N ALA A 62 18.67 5.82 6.33
CA ALA A 62 19.12 4.45 6.42
C ALA A 62 20.14 4.08 5.32
N ARG A 63 19.96 4.55 4.08
CA ARG A 63 20.94 4.33 3.02
C ARG A 63 22.24 5.06 3.28
N LEU A 64 22.16 6.32 3.70
CA LEU A 64 23.32 7.13 4.00
C LEU A 64 24.13 6.54 5.17
N LEU A 65 23.49 6.18 6.28
CA LEU A 65 24.19 5.60 7.42
C LEU A 65 24.80 4.24 7.10
N ARG A 66 24.14 3.45 6.24
CA ARG A 66 24.74 2.20 5.72
C ARG A 66 25.96 2.44 4.86
N SER A 67 26.05 3.53 4.10
CA SER A 67 27.26 3.86 3.34
C SER A 67 28.44 4.24 4.22
N PHE A 68 28.21 4.61 5.49
CA PHE A 68 29.23 4.82 6.52
C PHE A 68 29.62 3.54 7.28
N GLY A 69 29.02 2.38 6.93
CA GLY A 69 29.30 1.10 7.55
C GLY A 69 28.41 0.71 8.72
N HIS A 70 27.39 1.52 9.07
CA HIS A 70 26.48 1.19 10.15
C HIS A 70 25.41 0.16 9.74
N GLU A 71 24.98 -0.69 10.69
CA GLU A 71 23.80 -1.51 10.53
C GLU A 71 22.54 -0.68 10.86
N VAL A 72 21.60 -0.50 9.90
CA VAL A 72 20.41 0.32 10.14
C VAL A 72 19.15 -0.53 10.12
N LYS A 73 18.38 -0.43 11.19
CA LYS A 73 17.10 -1.10 11.43
C LYS A 73 15.96 -0.08 11.41
N LEU A 74 15.02 -0.21 10.48
CA LEU A 74 13.82 0.61 10.45
C LEU A 74 12.69 -0.09 11.22
N ILE A 75 12.03 0.62 12.15
CA ILE A 75 10.95 0.07 12.98
C ILE A 75 9.66 0.83 12.66
N ALA A 76 8.57 0.11 12.42
CA ALA A 76 7.27 0.73 12.19
C ALA A 76 6.77 1.48 13.44
N PRO A 77 6.18 2.70 13.31
CA PRO A 77 5.77 3.54 14.45
C PRO A 77 4.93 2.81 15.50
N GLN A 78 3.98 1.99 15.05
CA GLN A 78 3.11 1.22 15.94
C GLN A 78 3.85 0.18 16.80
N LEU A 79 5.06 -0.23 16.40
CA LEU A 79 5.89 -1.17 17.15
C LEU A 79 6.85 -0.46 18.13
N VAL A 80 7.11 0.83 17.93
CA VAL A 80 7.90 1.68 18.84
C VAL A 80 7.03 2.22 19.97
N LYS A 81 5.80 2.60 19.65
CA LYS A 81 4.86 3.25 20.58
C LYS A 81 4.73 2.59 21.97
N PRO A 82 4.71 1.25 22.14
CA PRO A 82 4.65 0.61 23.45
C PRO A 82 5.87 0.87 24.36
N TYR A 83 7.00 1.28 23.79
CA TYR A 83 8.26 1.55 24.50
C TYR A 83 8.44 3.02 24.86
N VAL A 84 7.58 3.92 24.37
CA VAL A 84 7.62 5.34 24.69
C VAL A 84 7.13 5.53 26.14
N LYS A 85 7.99 6.03 27.00
CA LYS A 85 7.67 6.41 28.38
C LYS A 85 6.76 7.64 28.37
N ARG A 86 6.14 7.94 29.53
CA ARG A 86 5.20 9.06 29.68
C ARG A 86 5.80 10.39 29.21
N GLY A 87 5.01 11.16 28.46
CA GLY A 87 5.37 12.46 27.91
C GLY A 87 5.85 12.37 26.45
N LYS A 88 5.34 13.25 25.59
CA LYS A 88 5.80 13.35 24.21
C LYS A 88 7.07 14.20 24.17
N ASN A 89 8.22 13.55 23.97
CA ASN A 89 9.51 14.19 23.92
C ASN A 89 10.42 13.41 22.97
N ASP A 90 11.03 14.08 22.00
CA ASP A 90 11.91 13.49 20.99
C ASP A 90 13.06 12.66 21.60
N ALA A 91 13.54 13.02 22.81
CA ALA A 91 14.53 12.22 23.54
C ALA A 91 13.97 10.88 24.02
N ALA A 92 12.70 10.84 24.46
CA ALA A 92 12.00 9.61 24.84
C ALA A 92 11.70 8.73 23.63
N ASP A 93 11.44 9.34 22.47
CA ASP A 93 11.23 8.60 21.21
C ASP A 93 12.54 7.94 20.74
N ALA A 94 13.68 8.62 20.86
CA ALA A 94 15.00 8.03 20.58
C ALA A 94 15.34 6.90 21.56
N GLU A 95 15.04 7.05 22.84
CA GLU A 95 15.22 6.01 23.87
C GLU A 95 14.33 4.80 23.57
N ALA A 96 13.05 5.03 23.22
CA ALA A 96 12.11 3.98 22.83
C ALA A 96 12.55 3.18 21.60
N LEU A 97 13.16 3.83 20.60
CA LEU A 97 13.75 3.17 19.43
C LEU A 97 14.93 2.27 19.83
N CYS A 98 15.81 2.76 20.70
CA CYS A 98 16.94 2.02 21.22
C CYS A 98 16.51 0.78 22.02
N GLU A 99 15.47 0.91 22.83
CA GLU A 99 14.85 -0.18 23.60
C GLU A 99 14.14 -1.18 22.67
N ALA A 100 13.28 -0.69 21.76
CA ALA A 100 12.48 -1.53 20.88
C ALA A 100 13.36 -2.44 19.99
N MET A 101 14.47 -1.93 19.45
CA MET A 101 15.31 -2.71 18.54
C MET A 101 16.04 -3.88 19.21
N SER A 102 16.19 -3.88 20.54
CA SER A 102 16.83 -4.97 21.28
C SER A 102 15.94 -6.20 21.46
N ARG A 103 14.63 -6.09 21.17
CA ARG A 103 13.68 -7.17 21.41
C ARG A 103 13.78 -8.26 20.37
N PRO A 104 13.91 -9.56 20.76
CA PRO A 104 14.13 -10.67 19.82
C PRO A 104 12.95 -10.89 18.86
N THR A 105 11.75 -10.43 19.23
CA THR A 105 10.54 -10.53 18.40
C THR A 105 10.28 -9.31 17.53
N MET A 106 11.16 -8.28 17.57
CA MET A 106 11.00 -7.05 16.81
C MET A 106 11.06 -7.33 15.31
N ARG A 107 10.17 -6.68 14.56
CA ARG A 107 10.11 -6.78 13.09
C ARG A 107 10.58 -5.48 12.48
N PHE A 108 11.58 -5.60 11.62
CA PHE A 108 12.18 -4.46 10.94
C PHE A 108 11.60 -4.27 9.54
N VAL A 109 11.46 -3.02 9.14
CA VAL A 109 11.04 -2.65 7.78
C VAL A 109 12.28 -2.67 6.88
N PRO A 110 12.29 -3.41 5.77
CA PRO A 110 13.42 -3.42 4.85
C PRO A 110 13.67 -2.03 4.26
N VAL A 111 14.95 -1.63 4.20
CA VAL A 111 15.34 -0.36 3.60
C VAL A 111 15.12 -0.43 2.09
N LYS A 112 14.38 0.52 1.55
CA LYS A 112 14.10 0.62 0.11
C LYS A 112 15.28 1.24 -0.62
N THR A 113 15.59 0.72 -1.81
CA THR A 113 16.53 1.37 -2.74
C THR A 113 15.95 2.68 -3.29
N ALA A 114 16.79 3.51 -3.89
CA ALA A 114 16.35 4.76 -4.52
C ALA A 114 15.38 4.50 -5.69
N GLU A 115 15.68 3.48 -6.51
CA GLU A 115 14.85 3.05 -7.65
C GLU A 115 13.48 2.57 -7.18
N ARG A 116 13.44 1.80 -6.10
CA ARG A 116 12.16 1.36 -5.52
C ARG A 116 11.35 2.53 -4.97
N GLN A 117 12.00 3.53 -4.37
CA GLN A 117 11.31 4.74 -3.94
C GLN A 117 10.76 5.55 -5.12
N ALA A 118 11.52 5.68 -6.22
CA ALA A 118 11.05 6.32 -7.44
C ALA A 118 9.83 5.59 -8.03
N ALA A 119 9.84 4.25 -8.08
CA ALA A 119 8.69 3.46 -8.51
C ALA A 119 7.45 3.70 -7.61
N LEU A 120 7.65 3.82 -6.30
CA LEU A 120 6.57 4.16 -5.36
C LEU A 120 6.05 5.59 -5.54
N MET A 121 6.91 6.55 -5.94
CA MET A 121 6.48 7.91 -6.31
C MET A 121 5.57 7.88 -7.53
N LEU A 122 5.86 7.05 -8.53
CA LEU A 122 5.02 6.88 -9.72
C LEU A 122 3.61 6.40 -9.34
N LEU A 123 3.50 5.40 -8.45
CA LEU A 123 2.23 4.94 -7.90
C LEU A 123 1.51 6.03 -7.09
N GLY A 124 2.25 6.75 -6.25
CA GLY A 124 1.70 7.85 -5.46
C GLY A 124 1.16 9.00 -6.32
N LEU A 125 1.87 9.34 -7.42
CA LEU A 125 1.41 10.32 -8.38
C LEU A 125 0.10 9.87 -9.05
N ARG A 126 0.03 8.63 -9.52
CA ARG A 126 -1.20 8.07 -10.08
C ARG A 126 -2.37 8.16 -9.11
N ASP A 127 -2.17 7.70 -7.87
CA ASP A 127 -3.22 7.69 -6.85
C ASP A 127 -3.72 9.11 -6.52
N ARG A 128 -2.84 10.09 -6.51
CA ARG A 128 -3.17 11.50 -6.32
C ARG A 128 -3.99 12.03 -7.49
N LEU A 129 -3.55 11.81 -8.73
CA LEU A 129 -4.25 12.27 -9.94
C LEU A 129 -5.66 11.66 -10.04
N VAL A 130 -5.79 10.36 -9.78
CA VAL A 130 -7.11 9.68 -9.79
C VAL A 130 -8.04 10.24 -8.71
N ARG A 131 -7.54 10.58 -7.52
CA ARG A 131 -8.34 11.23 -6.48
C ARG A 131 -8.78 12.63 -6.89
N ASN A 132 -7.86 13.44 -7.43
CA ASN A 132 -8.17 14.79 -7.89
C ASN A 132 -9.23 14.76 -9.00
N ARG A 133 -9.08 13.88 -9.99
CA ARG A 133 -10.09 13.68 -11.04
C ARG A 133 -11.45 13.30 -10.49
N THR A 134 -11.48 12.40 -9.50
CA THR A 134 -12.75 11.98 -8.87
C THR A 134 -13.40 13.11 -8.09
N GLN A 135 -12.60 13.89 -7.37
CA GLN A 135 -13.06 15.07 -6.64
C GLN A 135 -13.64 16.12 -7.58
N LEU A 136 -12.92 16.44 -8.65
CA LEU A 136 -13.37 17.39 -9.68
C LEU A 136 -14.65 16.91 -10.37
N ALA A 137 -14.72 15.62 -10.74
CA ALA A 137 -15.92 15.03 -11.34
C ALA A 137 -17.15 15.11 -10.42
N ASN A 138 -16.96 14.99 -9.11
CA ASN A 138 -18.04 15.13 -8.14
C ASN A 138 -18.44 16.62 -7.96
N ALA A 139 -17.47 17.54 -7.97
CA ALA A 139 -17.75 18.99 -7.93
C ALA A 139 -18.56 19.42 -9.16
N ILE A 140 -18.14 19.03 -10.37
CA ILE A 140 -18.89 19.32 -11.61
C ILE A 140 -20.34 18.82 -11.52
N ARG A 141 -20.56 17.59 -11.04
CA ARG A 141 -21.92 17.06 -10.86
C ARG A 141 -22.73 17.83 -9.82
N GLY A 142 -22.08 18.23 -8.72
CA GLY A 142 -22.73 19.04 -7.69
C GLY A 142 -23.20 20.38 -8.25
N TYR A 143 -22.30 21.11 -8.93
CA TYR A 143 -22.65 22.38 -9.56
C TYR A 143 -23.71 22.22 -10.66
N ALA A 144 -23.61 21.19 -11.50
CA ALA A 144 -24.61 20.95 -12.54
C ALA A 144 -26.01 20.67 -11.98
N ALA A 145 -26.08 20.01 -10.82
CA ALA A 145 -27.34 19.73 -10.15
C ALA A 145 -28.06 20.99 -9.70
N GLU A 146 -27.34 22.06 -9.32
CA GLU A 146 -27.93 23.37 -8.96
C GLU A 146 -28.63 24.06 -10.16
N PHE A 147 -28.27 23.63 -11.38
CA PHE A 147 -28.93 24.10 -12.61
C PHE A 147 -29.88 23.01 -13.21
N GLY A 148 -30.27 22.02 -12.41
CA GLY A 148 -31.19 20.96 -12.87
C GLY A 148 -30.57 19.93 -13.80
N LEU A 149 -29.24 19.96 -14.01
CA LEU A 149 -28.51 19.03 -14.89
C LEU A 149 -27.94 17.86 -14.08
N ALA A 150 -28.66 16.74 -14.06
CA ALA A 150 -28.23 15.52 -13.39
C ALA A 150 -27.55 14.52 -14.33
N ALA A 151 -26.58 13.78 -13.79
CA ALA A 151 -25.96 12.65 -14.48
C ALA A 151 -25.78 11.44 -13.53
N ALA A 152 -25.82 10.25 -14.09
CA ALA A 152 -25.56 9.01 -13.35
C ALA A 152 -24.13 8.98 -12.77
N LYS A 153 -23.94 8.21 -11.69
CA LYS A 153 -22.61 7.98 -11.09
C LYS A 153 -21.67 7.27 -12.07
N GLY A 154 -20.40 7.59 -12.00
CA GLY A 154 -19.35 6.95 -12.80
C GLY A 154 -18.71 7.91 -13.82
N ILE A 155 -17.44 7.68 -14.11
CA ILE A 155 -16.61 8.53 -14.98
C ILE A 155 -17.18 8.60 -16.42
N ALA A 156 -17.73 7.48 -16.92
CA ALA A 156 -18.31 7.40 -18.26
C ALA A 156 -19.44 8.39 -18.52
N HIS A 157 -20.13 8.85 -17.46
CA HIS A 157 -21.26 9.77 -17.59
C HIS A 157 -20.88 11.27 -17.46
N LEU A 158 -19.58 11.56 -17.26
CA LEU A 158 -19.14 12.94 -17.10
C LEU A 158 -19.01 13.68 -18.43
N ALA A 159 -18.43 13.04 -19.46
CA ALA A 159 -18.29 13.65 -20.77
C ALA A 159 -19.67 14.00 -21.41
N PRO A 160 -20.68 13.11 -21.39
CA PRO A 160 -22.03 13.46 -21.80
C PRO A 160 -22.66 14.62 -21.00
N LEU A 161 -22.41 14.68 -19.66
CA LEU A 161 -22.87 15.79 -18.85
C LEU A 161 -22.23 17.12 -19.28
N LEU A 162 -20.92 17.15 -19.46
CA LEU A 162 -20.18 18.33 -19.90
C LEU A 162 -20.64 18.80 -21.29
N ALA A 163 -20.91 17.88 -22.21
CA ALA A 163 -21.43 18.20 -23.54
C ALA A 163 -22.81 18.89 -23.45
N ARG A 164 -23.71 18.37 -22.59
CA ARG A 164 -25.02 18.99 -22.33
C ARG A 164 -24.88 20.39 -21.74
N ILE A 165 -24.00 20.58 -20.77
CA ILE A 165 -23.73 21.90 -20.16
C ILE A 165 -23.24 22.90 -21.22
N GLN A 166 -22.36 22.50 -22.11
CA GLN A 166 -21.83 23.36 -23.17
C GLN A 166 -22.91 23.82 -24.17
N SER A 167 -23.88 22.96 -24.48
CA SER A 167 -24.97 23.25 -25.42
C SER A 167 -26.16 23.93 -24.78
N ASP A 168 -26.20 24.11 -23.46
CA ASP A 168 -27.34 24.70 -22.74
C ASP A 168 -27.21 26.22 -22.71
N GLU A 169 -27.92 26.89 -23.61
CA GLU A 169 -27.95 28.34 -23.70
C GLU A 169 -28.74 29.02 -22.54
N SER A 170 -29.55 28.26 -21.82
CA SER A 170 -30.31 28.77 -20.66
C SER A 170 -29.43 29.04 -19.44
N LEU A 171 -28.21 28.47 -19.41
CA LEU A 171 -27.28 28.70 -18.31
C LEU A 171 -26.69 30.11 -18.32
N PRO A 172 -26.51 30.74 -17.16
CA PRO A 172 -25.82 32.02 -17.03
C PRO A 172 -24.41 31.96 -17.68
N GLY A 173 -23.99 33.04 -18.35
CA GLY A 173 -22.69 33.10 -19.04
C GLY A 173 -21.51 32.73 -18.12
N LEU A 174 -21.48 33.25 -16.89
CA LEU A 174 -20.48 32.91 -15.88
C LEU A 174 -20.46 31.40 -15.56
N ALA A 175 -21.64 30.76 -15.45
CA ALA A 175 -21.70 29.31 -15.19
C ALA A 175 -21.09 28.52 -16.33
N ARG A 176 -21.38 28.87 -17.58
CA ARG A 176 -20.80 28.23 -18.78
C ARG A 176 -19.27 28.37 -18.83
N GLU A 177 -18.73 29.57 -18.53
CA GLU A 177 -17.29 29.81 -18.42
C GLU A 177 -16.64 28.93 -17.37
N LEU A 178 -17.21 28.85 -16.18
CA LEU A 178 -16.67 28.03 -15.06
C LEU A 178 -16.73 26.53 -15.36
N PHE A 179 -17.80 26.05 -16.00
CA PHE A 179 -17.87 24.66 -16.44
C PHE A 179 -16.85 24.36 -17.55
N ALA A 180 -16.60 25.29 -18.48
CA ALA A 180 -15.56 25.14 -19.47
C ALA A 180 -14.16 25.05 -18.85
N ALA A 181 -13.88 25.85 -17.81
CA ALA A 181 -12.64 25.76 -17.03
C ALA A 181 -12.50 24.40 -16.35
N HIS A 182 -13.54 23.91 -15.69
CA HIS A 182 -13.54 22.57 -15.08
C HIS A 182 -13.39 21.43 -16.10
N ALA A 183 -14.00 21.57 -17.28
CA ALA A 183 -13.84 20.58 -18.37
C ALA A 183 -12.39 20.51 -18.85
N LYS A 184 -11.72 21.67 -18.98
CA LYS A 184 -10.30 21.75 -19.34
C LYS A 184 -9.42 21.11 -18.27
N GLU A 185 -9.64 21.41 -16.99
CA GLU A 185 -8.91 20.80 -15.87
C GLU A 185 -9.10 19.27 -15.86
N TYR A 186 -10.35 18.82 -16.04
CA TYR A 186 -10.65 17.38 -16.09
C TYR A 186 -9.89 16.67 -17.23
N ALA A 187 -9.86 17.26 -18.43
CA ALA A 187 -9.11 16.72 -19.57
C ALA A 187 -7.61 16.66 -19.30
N GLN A 188 -7.04 17.68 -18.66
CA GLN A 188 -5.63 17.70 -18.24
C GLN A 188 -5.31 16.60 -17.22
N LEU A 189 -6.16 16.41 -16.20
CA LEU A 189 -5.99 15.34 -15.23
C LEU A 189 -6.08 13.96 -15.89
N GLN A 190 -6.99 13.77 -16.85
CA GLN A 190 -7.11 12.52 -17.59
C GLN A 190 -5.83 12.24 -18.39
N ALA A 191 -5.31 13.20 -19.13
CA ALA A 191 -4.09 13.07 -19.91
C ALA A 191 -2.88 12.73 -19.03
N GLN A 192 -2.76 13.38 -17.87
CA GLN A 192 -1.71 13.05 -16.89
C GLN A 192 -1.84 11.63 -16.32
N ILE A 193 -3.06 11.16 -16.07
CA ILE A 193 -3.31 9.77 -15.62
C ILE A 193 -2.86 8.79 -16.71
N ASP A 194 -3.25 9.05 -17.97
CA ASP A 194 -2.91 8.18 -19.09
C ASP A 194 -1.39 8.09 -19.32
N GLU A 195 -0.67 9.23 -19.17
CA GLU A 195 0.80 9.26 -19.23
C GLU A 195 1.43 8.40 -18.12
N VAL A 196 0.98 8.58 -16.88
CA VAL A 196 1.50 7.84 -15.71
C VAL A 196 1.18 6.35 -15.83
N GLU A 197 -0.02 6.00 -16.27
CA GLU A 197 -0.40 4.60 -16.53
C GLU A 197 0.41 4.00 -17.68
N GLY A 198 0.73 4.77 -18.72
CA GLY A 198 1.66 4.38 -19.77
C GLY A 198 3.04 4.00 -19.23
N LYS A 199 3.61 4.81 -18.33
CA LYS A 199 4.89 4.52 -17.65
C LYS A 199 4.80 3.25 -16.78
N LEU A 200 3.71 3.05 -16.06
CA LEU A 200 3.46 1.82 -15.28
C LEU A 200 3.34 0.58 -16.17
N MET A 201 2.68 0.71 -17.32
CA MET A 201 2.56 -0.38 -18.29
C MET A 201 3.91 -0.73 -18.95
N ALA A 202 4.74 0.27 -19.25
CA ALA A 202 6.09 0.05 -19.75
C ALA A 202 6.94 -0.70 -18.72
N TRP A 203 6.91 -0.27 -17.47
CA TRP A 203 7.59 -0.95 -16.37
C TRP A 203 7.06 -2.39 -16.17
N HIS A 204 5.74 -2.59 -16.21
CA HIS A 204 5.13 -3.92 -16.13
C HIS A 204 5.64 -4.86 -17.21
N LYS A 205 5.74 -4.38 -18.45
CA LYS A 205 6.23 -5.18 -19.60
C LYS A 205 7.66 -5.67 -19.41
N THR A 206 8.52 -4.89 -18.76
CA THR A 206 9.93 -5.24 -18.53
C THR A 206 10.14 -6.08 -17.26
N ASN A 207 9.18 -6.10 -16.33
CA ASN A 207 9.32 -6.80 -15.05
C ASN A 207 8.72 -8.22 -15.09
N PRO A 208 9.55 -9.30 -15.04
CA PRO A 208 9.06 -10.68 -15.10
C PRO A 208 8.12 -11.05 -13.95
N GLY A 209 8.41 -10.56 -12.73
CA GLY A 209 7.56 -10.80 -11.55
C GLY A 209 6.18 -10.21 -11.72
N SER A 210 6.09 -8.97 -12.21
CA SER A 210 4.81 -8.31 -12.49
C SER A 210 4.01 -9.03 -13.57
N ARG A 211 4.66 -9.47 -14.65
CA ARG A 211 3.99 -10.27 -15.70
C ARG A 211 3.44 -11.60 -15.18
N ARG A 212 4.18 -12.28 -14.30
CA ARG A 212 3.70 -13.52 -13.65
C ARG A 212 2.47 -13.27 -12.79
N LEU A 213 2.47 -12.22 -11.98
CA LEU A 213 1.33 -11.90 -11.13
C LEU A 213 0.08 -11.48 -11.92
N ALA A 214 0.25 -10.84 -13.07
CA ALA A 214 -0.86 -10.45 -13.93
C ALA A 214 -1.61 -11.64 -14.57
N GLN A 215 -1.06 -12.85 -14.50
CA GLN A 215 -1.74 -14.07 -14.93
C GLN A 215 -2.79 -14.55 -13.91
N ILE A 216 -2.77 -14.04 -12.68
CA ILE A 216 -3.75 -14.39 -11.66
C ILE A 216 -5.08 -13.70 -11.99
N PRO A 217 -6.19 -14.44 -12.14
CA PRO A 217 -7.50 -13.82 -12.39
C PRO A 217 -7.84 -12.77 -11.34
N GLY A 218 -8.17 -11.56 -11.79
CA GLY A 218 -8.44 -10.41 -10.90
C GLY A 218 -7.21 -9.57 -10.54
N ILE A 219 -6.02 -9.94 -11.00
CA ILE A 219 -4.82 -9.11 -10.85
C ILE A 219 -4.41 -8.61 -12.24
N GLY A 220 -4.81 -7.40 -12.59
CA GLY A 220 -4.40 -6.76 -13.82
C GLY A 220 -2.96 -6.19 -13.75
N PRO A 221 -2.41 -5.66 -14.86
CA PRO A 221 -1.04 -5.13 -14.93
C PRO A 221 -0.71 -4.12 -13.83
N ILE A 222 -1.59 -3.16 -13.58
CA ILE A 222 -1.39 -2.13 -12.53
C ILE A 222 -1.39 -2.77 -11.14
N GLY A 223 -2.32 -3.69 -10.86
CA GLY A 223 -2.36 -4.42 -9.59
C GLY A 223 -1.12 -5.29 -9.37
N ALA A 224 -0.60 -5.91 -10.42
CA ALA A 224 0.64 -6.68 -10.38
C ALA A 224 1.86 -5.79 -10.13
N ALA A 225 1.95 -4.64 -10.81
CA ALA A 225 2.98 -3.64 -10.57
C ALA A 225 2.94 -3.14 -9.11
N MET A 226 1.75 -2.79 -8.60
CA MET A 226 1.57 -2.37 -7.21
C MET A 226 2.04 -3.45 -6.22
N LEU A 227 1.70 -4.72 -6.44
CA LEU A 227 2.15 -5.83 -5.59
C LEU A 227 3.67 -5.92 -5.54
N ILE A 228 4.36 -5.89 -6.70
CA ILE A 228 5.82 -5.96 -6.74
C ILE A 228 6.47 -4.73 -6.10
N MET A 229 5.99 -3.53 -6.43
CA MET A 229 6.61 -2.28 -5.95
C MET A 229 6.38 -2.05 -4.45
N LYS A 230 5.20 -2.38 -3.93
CA LYS A 230 4.82 -2.10 -2.53
C LYS A 230 5.18 -3.22 -1.55
N THR A 231 5.21 -4.48 -2.01
CA THR A 231 5.57 -5.60 -1.14
C THR A 231 7.06 -5.50 -0.76
N PRO A 232 7.41 -5.50 0.53
CA PRO A 232 8.80 -5.73 0.93
C PRO A 232 9.26 -7.11 0.45
N ALA A 233 10.50 -7.53 0.77
CA ALA A 233 10.98 -8.86 0.39
C ALA A 233 9.94 -9.94 0.77
N PRO A 234 9.33 -10.66 -0.19
CA PRO A 234 8.23 -11.58 0.09
C PRO A 234 8.61 -12.70 1.07
N GLU A 235 9.89 -13.05 1.13
CA GLU A 235 10.48 -14.08 1.99
C GLU A 235 10.42 -13.71 3.48
N THR A 236 10.26 -12.43 3.80
CA THR A 236 10.11 -11.97 5.20
C THR A 236 8.79 -12.40 5.85
N PHE A 237 7.83 -12.82 5.05
CA PHE A 237 6.55 -13.36 5.52
C PHE A 237 6.63 -14.88 5.65
N ARG A 238 6.31 -15.41 6.83
CA ARG A 238 6.30 -16.86 7.11
C ARG A 238 5.25 -17.62 6.27
N SER A 239 4.22 -16.94 5.78
CA SER A 239 3.14 -17.57 5.01
C SER A 239 2.31 -16.54 4.24
N GLY A 240 1.57 -16.98 3.24
CA GLY A 240 0.59 -16.15 2.55
C GLY A 240 -0.52 -15.62 3.47
N ARG A 241 -0.83 -16.30 4.59
CA ARG A 241 -1.76 -15.79 5.60
C ARG A 241 -1.20 -14.54 6.28
N GLN A 242 0.08 -14.55 6.63
CA GLN A 242 0.76 -13.40 7.21
C GLN A 242 0.84 -12.23 6.21
N PHE A 243 1.10 -12.51 4.93
CA PHE A 243 1.07 -11.50 3.88
C PHE A 243 -0.33 -10.87 3.72
N ALA A 244 -1.39 -11.67 3.69
CA ALA A 244 -2.77 -11.16 3.64
C ALA A 244 -3.15 -10.35 4.89
N ALA A 245 -2.63 -10.70 6.06
CA ALA A 245 -2.78 -9.93 7.30
C ALA A 245 -2.02 -8.61 7.23
N TRP A 246 -0.82 -8.60 6.66
CA TRP A 246 -0.05 -7.37 6.43
C TRP A 246 -0.77 -6.38 5.50
N ILE A 247 -1.50 -6.87 4.48
CA ILE A 247 -2.35 -6.03 3.62
C ILE A 247 -3.64 -5.57 4.36
N GLY A 248 -3.98 -6.21 5.48
CA GLY A 248 -5.19 -5.91 6.25
C GLY A 248 -6.47 -6.55 5.70
N LEU A 249 -6.34 -7.71 5.04
CA LEU A 249 -7.44 -8.50 4.49
C LEU A 249 -7.92 -9.61 5.45
N THR A 250 -7.37 -9.70 6.66
CA THR A 250 -7.82 -10.64 7.69
C THR A 250 -8.84 -9.98 8.62
N PRO A 251 -9.82 -10.72 9.14
CA PRO A 251 -10.76 -10.20 10.13
C PRO A 251 -10.04 -9.75 11.40
N LYS A 252 -10.60 -8.76 12.10
CA LYS A 252 -10.27 -8.49 13.49
C LYS A 252 -10.76 -9.66 14.33
N ASP A 253 -9.91 -10.09 15.25
CA ASP A 253 -10.24 -11.15 16.19
C ASP A 253 -10.66 -10.52 17.53
N HIS A 254 -11.88 -10.85 17.96
CA HIS A 254 -12.45 -10.46 19.23
C HIS A 254 -12.81 -11.70 20.08
N SER A 255 -12.17 -12.83 19.75
CA SER A 255 -12.43 -14.11 20.40
C SER A 255 -11.94 -14.07 21.85
N THR A 256 -12.77 -14.56 22.77
CA THR A 256 -12.46 -14.68 24.20
C THR A 256 -12.98 -16.01 24.73
N ALA A 257 -12.26 -16.63 25.64
CA ALA A 257 -12.66 -17.86 26.36
C ALA A 257 -13.19 -18.97 25.41
N GLY A 258 -12.49 -19.20 24.29
CA GLY A 258 -12.86 -20.25 23.31
C GLY A 258 -14.02 -19.91 22.37
N LYS A 259 -14.71 -18.78 22.56
CA LYS A 259 -15.79 -18.31 21.67
C LYS A 259 -15.20 -17.51 20.53
N VAL A 260 -15.24 -18.03 19.30
CA VAL A 260 -14.76 -17.36 18.09
C VAL A 260 -15.68 -16.19 17.73
N ARG A 261 -15.15 -14.95 17.76
CA ARG A 261 -15.87 -13.76 17.34
C ARG A 261 -15.01 -12.93 16.39
N LEU A 262 -15.25 -13.09 15.08
CA LEU A 262 -14.56 -12.37 14.04
C LEU A 262 -15.36 -11.12 13.61
N GLY A 263 -14.68 -9.99 13.53
CA GLY A 263 -15.22 -8.71 13.08
C GLY A 263 -14.96 -8.46 11.58
N VAL A 264 -15.05 -7.18 11.20
CA VAL A 264 -14.65 -6.70 9.87
C VAL A 264 -13.13 -6.87 9.68
N ILE A 265 -12.65 -6.75 8.44
CA ILE A 265 -11.20 -6.82 8.15
C ILE A 265 -10.45 -5.72 8.90
N THR A 266 -9.19 -6.01 9.27
CA THR A 266 -8.36 -5.11 10.10
C THR A 266 -8.11 -3.77 9.44
N ARG A 267 -8.03 -3.73 8.10
CA ARG A 267 -7.62 -2.57 7.29
C ARG A 267 -6.24 -2.01 7.68
N ALA A 268 -5.45 -2.76 8.42
CA ALA A 268 -4.05 -2.46 8.63
C ALA A 268 -3.27 -2.55 7.32
N GLY A 269 -2.17 -1.85 7.19
CA GLY A 269 -1.35 -1.90 5.99
C GLY A 269 -1.87 -1.07 4.81
N ASP A 270 -1.35 -1.37 3.60
CA ASP A 270 -1.53 -0.51 2.41
C ASP A 270 -2.95 -0.55 1.86
N GLU A 271 -3.63 0.60 1.90
CA GLU A 271 -5.00 0.76 1.41
C GLU A 271 -5.10 0.56 -0.11
N GLY A 272 -4.11 1.05 -0.87
CA GLY A 272 -4.10 0.94 -2.33
C GLY A 272 -4.00 -0.52 -2.78
N LEU A 273 -3.12 -1.33 -2.17
CA LEU A 273 -3.03 -2.78 -2.44
C LEU A 273 -4.33 -3.49 -2.10
N ARG A 274 -4.90 -3.20 -0.93
CA ARG A 274 -6.16 -3.79 -0.50
C ARG A 274 -7.30 -3.45 -1.45
N SER A 275 -7.41 -2.17 -1.85
CA SER A 275 -8.42 -1.70 -2.82
C SER A 275 -8.25 -2.38 -4.17
N ALA A 276 -7.03 -2.44 -4.72
CA ALA A 276 -6.75 -3.09 -6.00
C ALA A 276 -7.17 -4.57 -6.00
N LEU A 277 -6.84 -5.31 -4.94
CA LEU A 277 -7.21 -6.72 -4.80
C LEU A 277 -8.73 -6.92 -4.66
N VAL A 278 -9.43 -6.04 -3.92
CA VAL A 278 -10.89 -6.12 -3.77
C VAL A 278 -11.60 -5.76 -5.07
N VAL A 279 -11.13 -4.74 -5.80
CA VAL A 279 -11.66 -4.38 -7.13
C VAL A 279 -11.44 -5.53 -8.12
N GLY A 280 -10.25 -6.11 -8.15
CA GLY A 280 -9.95 -7.28 -8.98
C GLY A 280 -10.82 -8.50 -8.63
N ALA A 281 -11.01 -8.78 -7.35
CA ALA A 281 -11.91 -9.82 -6.89
C ALA A 281 -13.37 -9.57 -7.30
N THR A 282 -13.83 -8.32 -7.24
CA THR A 282 -15.16 -7.91 -7.68
C THR A 282 -15.32 -8.13 -9.19
N ALA A 283 -14.31 -7.83 -9.98
CA ALA A 283 -14.30 -8.07 -11.42
C ALA A 283 -14.42 -9.57 -11.74
N VAL A 284 -13.68 -10.43 -11.02
CA VAL A 284 -13.80 -11.91 -11.16
C VAL A 284 -15.22 -12.37 -10.87
N ILE A 285 -15.83 -11.91 -9.78
CA ILE A 285 -17.22 -12.27 -9.43
C ILE A 285 -18.19 -11.83 -10.52
N ARG A 286 -18.02 -10.62 -11.06
CA ARG A 286 -18.84 -10.10 -12.16
C ARG A 286 -18.70 -10.96 -13.43
N HIS A 287 -17.49 -11.35 -13.81
CA HIS A 287 -17.25 -12.23 -14.95
C HIS A 287 -17.91 -13.60 -14.78
N LEU A 288 -17.85 -14.18 -13.57
CA LEU A 288 -18.52 -15.45 -13.28
C LEU A 288 -20.04 -15.37 -13.41
N ARG A 289 -20.64 -14.29 -12.91
CA ARG A 289 -22.11 -14.07 -13.04
C ARG A 289 -22.53 -13.92 -14.51
N ASN A 290 -21.65 -13.44 -15.37
CA ASN A 290 -21.89 -13.35 -16.80
C ASN A 290 -21.53 -14.64 -17.57
N GLY A 291 -21.40 -15.78 -16.88
CA GLY A 291 -21.12 -17.08 -17.49
C GLY A 291 -19.68 -17.26 -18.01
N LYS A 292 -18.76 -16.33 -17.70
CA LYS A 292 -17.38 -16.36 -18.18
C LYS A 292 -16.44 -16.92 -17.11
N GLY A 293 -15.54 -17.80 -17.51
CA GLY A 293 -14.47 -18.37 -16.67
C GLY A 293 -14.87 -19.66 -15.95
N ARG A 294 -14.17 -20.74 -16.28
CA ARG A 294 -14.33 -22.07 -15.64
C ARG A 294 -12.96 -22.53 -15.12
N SER A 295 -12.71 -22.34 -13.83
CA SER A 295 -11.49 -22.78 -13.16
C SER A 295 -11.83 -23.25 -11.74
N MET A 296 -10.89 -23.90 -11.04
CA MET A 296 -11.09 -24.24 -9.63
C MET A 296 -11.33 -23.00 -8.75
N LEU A 297 -10.75 -21.85 -9.11
CA LEU A 297 -11.01 -20.58 -8.42
C LEU A 297 -12.46 -20.15 -8.62
N SER A 298 -13.00 -20.30 -9.84
CA SER A 298 -14.39 -20.01 -10.17
C SER A 298 -15.35 -20.88 -9.36
N ALA A 299 -15.11 -22.18 -9.32
CA ALA A 299 -15.94 -23.12 -8.55
C ALA A 299 -15.95 -22.78 -7.05
N TRP A 300 -14.80 -22.40 -6.50
CA TRP A 300 -14.72 -21.95 -5.11
C TRP A 300 -15.51 -20.66 -4.86
N VAL A 301 -15.45 -19.70 -5.78
CA VAL A 301 -16.23 -18.44 -5.68
C VAL A 301 -17.71 -18.71 -5.78
N GLU A 302 -18.17 -19.56 -6.70
CA GLU A 302 -19.58 -19.97 -6.85
C GLU A 302 -20.13 -20.57 -5.55
N GLN A 303 -19.38 -21.49 -4.92
CA GLN A 303 -19.77 -22.08 -3.64
C GLN A 303 -19.82 -21.03 -2.50
N LEU A 304 -18.91 -20.05 -2.54
CA LEU A 304 -18.89 -18.97 -1.56
C LEU A 304 -20.10 -18.04 -1.73
N LEU A 305 -20.48 -17.71 -2.95
CA LEU A 305 -21.63 -16.85 -3.28
C LEU A 305 -22.99 -17.47 -2.90
N LYS A 306 -23.09 -18.79 -2.77
CA LYS A 306 -24.30 -19.47 -2.26
C LYS A 306 -24.60 -19.14 -0.79
N ARG A 307 -23.58 -18.79 0.00
CA ARG A 307 -23.69 -18.60 1.47
C ARG A 307 -23.25 -17.22 1.96
N LYS A 308 -22.69 -16.38 1.12
CA LYS A 308 -22.16 -15.06 1.52
C LYS A 308 -22.55 -13.97 0.52
N PRO A 309 -22.88 -12.77 1.00
CA PRO A 309 -23.14 -11.63 0.12
C PRO A 309 -21.94 -11.32 -0.79
N PRO A 310 -22.17 -10.78 -2.02
CA PRO A 310 -21.12 -10.55 -3.00
C PRO A 310 -19.95 -9.70 -2.51
N LYS A 311 -20.22 -8.67 -1.71
CA LYS A 311 -19.15 -7.81 -1.14
C LYS A 311 -18.24 -8.59 -0.18
N LEU A 312 -18.82 -9.47 0.64
CA LEU A 312 -18.06 -10.32 1.57
C LEU A 312 -17.28 -11.39 0.81
N ALA A 313 -17.88 -11.99 -0.22
CA ALA A 313 -17.21 -12.91 -1.12
C ALA A 313 -16.02 -12.26 -1.85
N ALA A 314 -16.16 -11.00 -2.29
CA ALA A 314 -15.06 -10.25 -2.90
C ALA A 314 -13.89 -10.05 -1.94
N VAL A 315 -14.13 -9.70 -0.67
CA VAL A 315 -13.08 -9.57 0.34
C VAL A 315 -12.39 -10.91 0.62
N ALA A 316 -13.15 -12.01 0.72
CA ALA A 316 -12.58 -13.34 0.91
C ALA A 316 -11.74 -13.78 -0.30
N LEU A 317 -12.21 -13.48 -1.52
CA LEU A 317 -11.44 -13.72 -2.75
C LEU A 317 -10.18 -12.86 -2.79
N ALA A 318 -10.25 -11.57 -2.44
CA ALA A 318 -9.08 -10.69 -2.36
C ALA A 318 -8.02 -11.24 -1.41
N ASN A 319 -8.41 -11.78 -0.24
CA ASN A 319 -7.49 -12.47 0.67
C ASN A 319 -6.84 -13.69 -0.01
N LYS A 320 -7.63 -14.50 -0.73
CA LYS A 320 -7.10 -15.66 -1.47
C LYS A 320 -6.15 -15.24 -2.58
N LEU A 321 -6.46 -14.18 -3.34
CA LEU A 321 -5.59 -13.61 -4.37
C LEU A 321 -4.27 -13.11 -3.79
N ALA A 322 -4.29 -12.42 -2.65
CA ALA A 322 -3.10 -12.00 -1.95
C ALA A 322 -2.19 -13.20 -1.59
N ARG A 323 -2.78 -14.27 -1.08
CA ARG A 323 -2.03 -15.50 -0.71
C ARG A 323 -1.43 -16.21 -1.92
N ILE A 324 -2.14 -16.25 -3.04
CA ILE A 324 -1.64 -16.79 -4.31
C ILE A 324 -0.49 -15.92 -4.81
N ALA A 325 -0.68 -14.59 -4.86
CA ALA A 325 0.35 -13.65 -5.28
C ALA A 325 1.63 -13.78 -4.44
N TRP A 326 1.50 -13.88 -3.12
CA TRP A 326 2.64 -14.12 -2.24
C TRP A 326 3.39 -15.41 -2.59
N LYS A 327 2.66 -16.53 -2.77
CA LYS A 327 3.29 -17.80 -3.16
C LYS A 327 4.11 -17.66 -4.44
N LEU A 328 3.53 -17.04 -5.48
CA LEU A 328 4.21 -16.86 -6.77
C LEU A 328 5.41 -15.89 -6.68
N MET A 329 5.37 -14.91 -5.77
CA MET A 329 6.52 -14.03 -5.53
C MET A 329 7.69 -14.78 -4.87
N VAL A 330 7.39 -15.68 -3.92
CA VAL A 330 8.43 -16.46 -3.20
C VAL A 330 8.98 -17.58 -4.06
N THR A 331 8.11 -18.34 -4.74
CA THR A 331 8.55 -19.55 -5.49
C THR A 331 9.03 -19.25 -6.90
N GLY A 332 8.69 -18.09 -7.46
CA GLY A 332 8.98 -17.78 -8.86
C GLY A 332 8.13 -18.56 -9.88
N GLU A 333 7.20 -19.39 -9.42
CA GLU A 333 6.29 -20.17 -10.27
C GLU A 333 5.33 -19.28 -11.08
N THR A 334 4.81 -19.80 -12.19
CA THR A 334 3.73 -19.20 -12.95
C THR A 334 2.36 -19.64 -12.42
N TYR A 335 1.35 -18.79 -12.60
CA TYR A 335 0.00 -19.17 -12.23
C TYR A 335 -0.54 -20.26 -13.17
N ALA A 336 -0.74 -21.47 -12.63
CA ALA A 336 -1.43 -22.55 -13.33
C ALA A 336 -2.90 -22.59 -12.89
N ALA A 337 -3.82 -22.26 -13.81
CA ALA A 337 -5.23 -22.46 -13.60
C ALA A 337 -5.51 -23.97 -13.62
N LYS A 338 -5.63 -24.60 -12.43
CA LYS A 338 -6.07 -25.99 -12.37
C LYS A 338 -7.46 -26.12 -13.01
N PRO A 339 -7.66 -27.01 -14.02
CA PRO A 339 -8.97 -27.23 -14.60
C PRO A 339 -9.96 -27.72 -13.54
N ARG A 340 -11.25 -27.43 -13.74
CA ARG A 340 -12.32 -28.00 -12.90
C ARG A 340 -12.31 -29.51 -13.13
N PRO A 341 -12.29 -30.36 -12.07
CA PRO A 341 -12.51 -31.79 -12.28
C PRO A 341 -13.84 -31.97 -13.00
N VAL A 342 -13.76 -32.62 -14.14
CA VAL A 342 -15.00 -33.07 -14.84
C VAL A 342 -15.71 -34.00 -13.87
N ALA A 343 -16.94 -33.67 -13.48
CA ALA A 343 -17.77 -34.61 -12.74
C ALA A 343 -17.80 -35.88 -13.60
N SER A 344 -17.26 -36.98 -13.10
CA SER A 344 -17.43 -38.27 -13.74
C SER A 344 -18.92 -38.44 -13.89
N ALA A 345 -19.41 -38.49 -15.14
CA ALA A 345 -20.75 -38.89 -15.43
C ALA A 345 -20.90 -40.27 -14.80
N GLY A 346 -21.70 -40.35 -13.73
CA GLY A 346 -22.03 -41.65 -13.15
C GLY A 346 -22.65 -42.49 -14.26
N ILE A 347 -21.94 -43.56 -14.57
CA ILE A 347 -22.50 -44.64 -15.36
C ILE A 347 -23.59 -45.25 -14.46
N ALA A 348 -24.84 -45.07 -14.88
CA ALA A 348 -26.01 -45.70 -14.29
C ALA A 348 -25.93 -47.20 -14.50
#